data_f51f64371154ce2a21b824d68436038c
#
_entry.id   f51f64371154ce2a21b824d68436038c
#
_cell.length_a   1.000
_cell.length_b   1.000
_cell.length_c   1.000
_cell.angle_alpha   90.00
_cell.angle_beta   90.00
_cell.angle_gamma   90.00
#
_symmetry.space_group_name_H-M   'P 1'
#
loop_
_entity.id
_entity.type
_entity.pdbx_description
1 polymer ?
#
loop_
_entity_poly.entity_id
_entity_poly.type
_entity_poly.pdbx_seq_one_letter_code
_entity_poly.pdbx_strand_id
1 'polypeptide(L)'
;SRGMLPLEGWPLMLDGHSDVMFMSADQLIFVLLSCAGFMLAVAWFAYQRTKDSVNNADGYFLAGRGLTAPFIAGSLLLTNLSAEQLIGLNGSAYGFNMSAMGWEVTAAVATIAMAFFFLPRYLRGAFTTLPQFLADRFDDDVRRISVVLFLLGYGLVTIPSVLYSGSVAVLKIFDVPMLTGWSYVGSLWFTVTVITVVGSLYAVLGGLKAVAVSDTLNGVGLLVIGIAVPVLGLQLX
;
A
#
# COMPACT_ATOMS: atom_id res chain seq x y z
N SER A 1 35.28 -19.09 -17.90
CA SER A 1 34.02 -19.69 -18.28
C SER A 1 33.32 -20.22 -17.03
N ARG A 2 32.52 -19.37 -16.39
CA ARG A 2 31.65 -19.84 -15.31
C ARG A 2 30.39 -20.35 -15.95
N GLY A 3 30.19 -21.66 -15.86
CA GLY A 3 29.02 -22.32 -16.43
C GLY A 3 27.74 -21.79 -15.81
N MET A 4 26.81 -21.42 -16.67
CA MET A 4 25.43 -21.20 -16.26
C MET A 4 24.92 -22.49 -15.60
N LEU A 5 24.47 -22.40 -14.38
CA LEU A 5 23.76 -23.50 -13.73
C LEU A 5 22.50 -23.80 -14.56
N PRO A 6 22.29 -25.05 -14.95
CA PRO A 6 21.10 -25.39 -15.73
C PRO A 6 19.83 -25.10 -14.89
N LEU A 7 18.85 -24.53 -15.56
CA LEU A 7 17.52 -24.23 -14.97
C LEU A 7 16.73 -25.52 -14.60
N GLU A 8 17.38 -26.69 -14.69
CA GLU A 8 16.75 -27.98 -14.40
C GLU A 8 16.54 -28.27 -12.90
N GLY A 9 16.92 -27.34 -12.01
CA GLY A 9 16.78 -27.53 -10.58
C GLY A 9 15.68 -26.73 -9.91
N TRP A 10 14.83 -26.04 -10.67
CA TRP A 10 13.63 -25.46 -10.09
C TRP A 10 12.60 -26.58 -9.91
N PRO A 11 12.28 -26.95 -8.66
CA PRO A 11 11.17 -27.89 -8.50
C PRO A 11 9.96 -27.24 -9.16
N LEU A 12 9.43 -27.93 -10.17
CA LEU A 12 8.18 -27.58 -10.78
C LEU A 12 7.11 -27.55 -9.67
N MET A 13 6.84 -26.36 -9.18
CA MET A 13 5.65 -26.11 -8.35
C MET A 13 4.38 -26.25 -9.19
N LEU A 14 4.43 -27.10 -10.21
CA LEU A 14 3.31 -27.33 -11.13
C LEU A 14 2.71 -28.73 -10.96
N ASP A 15 3.34 -29.58 -10.16
CA ASP A 15 2.69 -30.85 -9.78
C ASP A 15 1.66 -30.56 -8.68
N GLY A 16 0.43 -30.81 -9.03
CA GLY A 16 -0.77 -30.47 -8.24
C GLY A 16 -0.94 -31.21 -6.91
N HIS A 17 0.16 -31.52 -6.22
CA HIS A 17 0.15 -32.02 -4.86
C HIS A 17 1.17 -31.24 -4.02
N SER A 18 1.11 -29.92 -4.10
CA SER A 18 1.68 -29.15 -3.02
C SER A 18 0.73 -29.31 -1.82
N ASP A 19 1.24 -29.82 -0.72
CA ASP A 19 0.63 -29.70 0.58
C ASP A 19 0.67 -28.22 1.01
N VAL A 20 0.09 -27.36 0.19
CA VAL A 20 -0.32 -26.04 0.64
C VAL A 20 -1.37 -26.36 1.69
N MET A 21 -1.05 -26.05 2.92
CA MET A 21 -1.94 -26.21 4.06
C MET A 21 -3.21 -25.40 3.77
N PHE A 22 -4.19 -26.04 3.11
CA PHE A 22 -5.49 -25.42 2.87
C PHE A 22 -6.10 -25.08 4.21
N MET A 23 -6.41 -23.83 4.41
CA MET A 23 -7.14 -23.41 5.60
C MET A 23 -8.46 -24.17 5.66
N SER A 24 -8.76 -24.74 6.81
CA SER A 24 -10.08 -25.35 7.03
C SER A 24 -11.17 -24.27 6.84
N ALA A 25 -12.38 -24.69 6.50
CA ALA A 25 -13.50 -23.75 6.31
C ALA A 25 -13.68 -22.85 7.54
N ASP A 26 -13.52 -23.39 8.73
CA ASP A 26 -13.64 -22.64 9.99
C ASP A 26 -12.54 -21.58 10.11
N GLN A 27 -11.30 -21.91 9.74
CA GLN A 27 -10.17 -20.97 9.74
C GLN A 27 -10.40 -19.86 8.72
N LEU A 28 -10.87 -20.21 7.53
CA LEU A 28 -11.17 -19.24 6.47
C LEU A 28 -12.27 -18.25 6.92
N ILE A 29 -13.36 -18.78 7.50
CA ILE A 29 -14.45 -17.95 8.04
C ILE A 29 -13.92 -17.03 9.14
N PHE A 30 -13.09 -17.55 10.04
CA PHE A 30 -12.51 -16.74 11.13
C PHE A 30 -11.65 -15.61 10.56
N VAL A 31 -10.79 -15.90 9.57
CA VAL A 31 -9.93 -14.88 8.96
C VAL A 31 -10.78 -13.82 8.24
N LEU A 32 -11.79 -14.25 7.46
CA LEU A 32 -12.69 -13.32 6.77
C LEU A 32 -13.43 -12.41 7.75
N LEU A 33 -13.99 -12.98 8.82
CA LEU A 33 -14.72 -12.20 9.83
C LEU A 33 -13.80 -11.25 10.60
N SER A 34 -12.58 -11.68 10.95
CA SER A 34 -11.62 -10.83 11.65
C SER A 34 -11.12 -9.68 10.75
N CYS A 35 -10.84 -9.97 9.48
CA CYS A 35 -10.46 -8.92 8.51
C CYS A 35 -11.60 -7.93 8.30
N ALA A 36 -12.81 -8.42 8.05
CA ALA A 36 -13.98 -7.56 7.86
C ALA A 36 -14.26 -6.74 9.12
N GLY A 37 -14.19 -7.35 10.29
CA GLY A 37 -14.39 -6.66 11.57
C GLY A 37 -13.36 -5.56 11.81
N PHE A 38 -12.09 -5.86 11.53
CA PHE A 38 -11.02 -4.87 11.65
C PHE A 38 -11.23 -3.71 10.66
N MET A 39 -11.53 -4.01 9.40
CA MET A 39 -11.77 -2.98 8.38
C MET A 39 -12.96 -2.09 8.75
N LEU A 40 -14.06 -2.69 9.22
CA LEU A 40 -15.24 -1.94 9.65
C LEU A 40 -14.93 -1.06 10.87
N ALA A 41 -14.16 -1.58 11.83
CA ALA A 41 -13.75 -0.82 13.01
C ALA A 41 -12.89 0.39 12.62
N VAL A 42 -11.92 0.19 11.73
CA VAL A 42 -11.05 1.27 11.23
C VAL A 42 -11.90 2.31 10.45
N ALA A 43 -12.78 1.84 9.57
CA ALA A 43 -13.65 2.72 8.78
C ALA A 43 -14.58 3.53 9.70
N TRP A 44 -15.18 2.87 10.69
CA TRP A 44 -16.07 3.54 11.65
C TRP A 44 -15.32 4.59 12.47
N PHE A 45 -14.12 4.24 12.98
CA PHE A 45 -13.30 5.17 13.76
C PHE A 45 -12.87 6.36 12.90
N ALA A 46 -12.41 6.11 11.66
CA ALA A 46 -12.02 7.17 10.74
C ALA A 46 -13.21 8.08 10.43
N TYR A 47 -14.38 7.50 10.17
CA TYR A 47 -15.61 8.28 9.92
C TYR A 47 -15.96 9.16 11.11
N GLN A 48 -15.96 8.61 12.33
CA GLN A 48 -16.29 9.37 13.54
C GLN A 48 -15.34 10.56 13.77
N ARG A 49 -14.07 10.38 13.42
CA ARG A 49 -13.06 11.44 13.60
C ARG A 49 -13.05 12.49 12.50
N THR A 50 -13.72 12.23 11.37
CA THR A 50 -13.55 13.06 10.19
C THR A 50 -14.86 13.61 9.60
N LYS A 51 -16.01 13.16 10.09
CA LYS A 51 -17.33 13.51 9.54
C LYS A 51 -17.57 15.03 9.44
N ASP A 52 -16.97 15.82 10.35
CA ASP A 52 -17.16 17.28 10.38
C ASP A 52 -16.15 18.03 9.52
N SER A 53 -15.14 17.35 8.97
CA SER A 53 -14.07 18.00 8.21
C SER A 53 -14.22 17.91 6.68
N VAL A 54 -15.25 17.22 6.18
CA VAL A 54 -15.46 17.00 4.74
C VAL A 54 -16.32 18.08 4.09
N ASN A 55 -16.76 19.07 4.84
CA ASN A 55 -17.77 20.05 4.42
C ASN A 55 -17.25 21.14 3.48
N ASN A 56 -15.92 21.25 3.30
CA ASN A 56 -15.33 22.24 2.40
C ASN A 56 -14.08 21.67 1.71
N ALA A 57 -13.61 22.36 0.66
CA ALA A 57 -12.49 21.89 -0.15
C ALA A 57 -11.20 21.74 0.67
N ASP A 58 -10.89 22.67 1.56
CA ASP A 58 -9.70 22.60 2.40
C ASP A 58 -9.77 21.42 3.38
N GLY A 59 -10.96 21.15 3.93
CA GLY A 59 -11.16 19.99 4.79
C GLY A 59 -10.99 18.68 4.04
N TYR A 60 -11.52 18.61 2.82
CA TYR A 60 -11.50 17.40 2.00
C TYR A 60 -10.08 17.10 1.47
N PHE A 61 -9.43 18.09 0.82
CA PHE A 61 -8.15 17.87 0.13
C PHE A 61 -6.92 18.09 1.03
N LEU A 62 -7.02 18.92 2.08
CA LEU A 62 -5.90 19.27 2.94
C LEU A 62 -6.10 18.85 4.40
N ALA A 63 -7.15 18.05 4.67
CA ALA A 63 -7.53 17.65 6.04
C ALA A 63 -7.69 18.86 6.98
N GLY A 64 -8.08 20.02 6.43
CA GLY A 64 -8.20 21.27 7.18
C GLY A 64 -6.89 21.76 7.80
N ARG A 65 -5.75 21.22 7.34
CA ARG A 65 -4.39 21.46 7.89
C ARG A 65 -4.29 21.14 9.39
N GLY A 66 -5.17 20.24 9.90
CA GLY A 66 -5.28 19.91 11.31
C GLY A 66 -4.73 18.55 11.71
N LEU A 67 -3.94 17.88 10.83
CA LEU A 67 -3.35 16.60 11.16
C LEU A 67 -2.18 16.78 12.14
N THR A 68 -2.19 15.99 13.22
CA THR A 68 -1.09 16.00 14.19
C THR A 68 0.05 15.10 13.70
N ALA A 69 1.23 15.28 14.29
CA ALA A 69 2.45 14.56 13.90
C ALA A 69 2.28 13.02 13.85
N PRO A 70 1.61 12.36 14.83
CA PRO A 70 1.41 10.91 14.70
C PRO A 70 0.57 10.50 13.50
N PHE A 71 -0.47 11.27 13.16
CA PHE A 71 -1.30 10.96 11.98
C PHE A 71 -0.53 11.18 10.67
N ILE A 72 0.32 12.21 10.62
CA ILE A 72 1.19 12.44 9.45
C ILE A 72 2.19 11.29 9.32
N ALA A 73 2.85 10.91 10.41
CA ALA A 73 3.83 9.82 10.40
C ALA A 73 3.20 8.48 10.00
N GLY A 74 2.02 8.15 10.57
CA GLY A 74 1.30 6.92 10.24
C GLY A 74 0.86 6.88 8.78
N SER A 75 0.35 7.99 8.26
CA SER A 75 -0.07 8.09 6.86
C SER A 75 1.14 7.98 5.91
N LEU A 76 2.26 8.64 6.22
CA LEU A 76 3.49 8.51 5.44
C LEU A 76 4.02 7.08 5.43
N LEU A 77 3.96 6.40 6.57
CA LEU A 77 4.39 5.00 6.68
C LEU A 77 3.59 4.11 5.72
N LEU A 78 2.26 4.19 5.77
CA LEU A 78 1.41 3.36 4.91
C LEU A 78 1.37 3.81 3.46
N THR A 79 1.57 5.09 3.17
CA THR A 79 1.72 5.57 1.79
C THR A 79 2.96 4.95 1.14
N ASN A 80 4.00 4.74 1.94
CA ASN A 80 5.25 4.15 1.45
C ASN A 80 5.21 2.62 1.45
N LEU A 81 4.50 1.99 2.41
CA LEU A 81 4.41 0.53 2.52
C LEU A 81 3.12 0.03 1.87
N SER A 82 3.24 -0.47 0.65
CA SER A 82 2.12 -1.05 -0.11
C SER A 82 2.19 -2.58 -0.12
N ALA A 83 1.14 -3.23 -0.60
CA ALA A 83 1.13 -4.67 -0.85
C ALA A 83 2.26 -5.08 -1.81
N GLU A 84 2.62 -4.20 -2.74
CA GLU A 84 3.74 -4.41 -3.67
C GLU A 84 5.06 -4.60 -2.93
N GLN A 85 5.33 -3.81 -1.90
CA GLN A 85 6.55 -3.99 -1.08
C GLN A 85 6.48 -5.27 -0.26
N LEU A 86 5.35 -5.56 0.38
CA LEU A 86 5.21 -6.76 1.19
C LEU A 86 5.40 -8.04 0.38
N ILE A 87 4.91 -8.09 -0.85
CA ILE A 87 5.01 -9.27 -1.71
C ILE A 87 6.28 -9.21 -2.56
N GLY A 88 6.48 -8.09 -3.27
CA GLY A 88 7.57 -7.94 -4.23
C GLY A 88 8.95 -7.88 -3.59
N LEU A 89 9.14 -7.02 -2.58
CA LEU A 89 10.44 -6.91 -1.92
C LEU A 89 10.78 -8.16 -1.11
N ASN A 90 9.81 -8.79 -0.44
CA ASN A 90 10.05 -10.05 0.27
C ASN A 90 10.39 -11.18 -0.70
N GLY A 91 9.68 -11.26 -1.85
CA GLY A 91 10.02 -12.21 -2.91
C GLY A 91 11.40 -11.97 -3.48
N SER A 92 11.76 -10.71 -3.71
CA SER A 92 13.09 -10.33 -4.19
C SER A 92 14.18 -10.65 -3.16
N ALA A 93 13.91 -10.40 -1.88
CA ALA A 93 14.88 -10.74 -0.81
C ALA A 93 15.10 -12.25 -0.73
N TYR A 94 14.05 -13.04 -0.91
CA TYR A 94 14.14 -14.50 -0.93
C TYR A 94 14.96 -15.00 -2.13
N GLY A 95 14.71 -14.43 -3.34
CA GLY A 95 15.35 -14.87 -4.59
C GLY A 95 16.73 -14.28 -4.83
N PHE A 96 16.97 -13.04 -4.40
CA PHE A 96 18.17 -12.26 -4.76
C PHE A 96 18.89 -11.66 -3.55
N ASN A 97 18.72 -12.27 -2.38
CA ASN A 97 19.34 -11.85 -1.12
C ASN A 97 18.82 -10.47 -0.65
N MET A 98 19.53 -9.88 0.31
CA MET A 98 19.16 -8.66 1.01
C MET A 98 19.36 -7.37 0.19
N SER A 99 19.73 -7.47 -1.09
CA SER A 99 19.91 -6.30 -1.95
C SER A 99 18.61 -5.47 -2.09
N ALA A 100 17.45 -6.13 -1.99
CA ALA A 100 16.15 -5.46 -2.01
C ALA A 100 15.99 -4.43 -0.87
N MET A 101 16.69 -4.63 0.27
CA MET A 101 16.71 -3.66 1.38
C MET A 101 17.26 -2.30 0.99
N GLY A 102 18.16 -2.24 0.00
CA GLY A 102 18.75 -1.00 -0.48
C GLY A 102 17.69 0.01 -0.93
N TRP A 103 16.58 -0.47 -1.49
CA TRP A 103 15.46 0.38 -1.91
C TRP A 103 14.87 1.13 -0.70
N GLU A 104 14.53 0.41 0.36
CA GLU A 104 13.90 0.99 1.56
C GLU A 104 14.85 1.89 2.35
N VAL A 105 16.13 1.49 2.47
CA VAL A 105 17.13 2.31 3.15
C VAL A 105 17.32 3.65 2.40
N THR A 106 17.40 3.61 1.09
CA THR A 106 17.54 4.81 0.26
C THR A 106 16.29 5.71 0.39
N ALA A 107 15.09 5.11 0.39
CA ALA A 107 13.84 5.84 0.59
C ALA A 107 13.79 6.52 1.96
N ALA A 108 14.28 5.86 3.02
CA ALA A 108 14.34 6.45 4.36
C ALA A 108 15.27 7.68 4.39
N VAL A 109 16.46 7.56 3.80
CA VAL A 109 17.41 8.69 3.71
C VAL A 109 16.79 9.85 2.91
N ALA A 110 16.15 9.54 1.78
CA ALA A 110 15.47 10.56 0.95
C ALA A 110 14.34 11.26 1.73
N THR A 111 13.56 10.51 2.53
CA THR A 111 12.47 11.07 3.35
C THR A 111 13.03 12.01 4.42
N ILE A 112 14.12 11.63 5.07
CA ILE A 112 14.80 12.48 6.06
C ILE A 112 15.30 13.78 5.38
N ALA A 113 15.96 13.65 4.24
CA ALA A 113 16.43 14.81 3.48
C ALA A 113 15.25 15.72 3.06
N MET A 114 14.14 15.12 2.63
CA MET A 114 12.92 15.85 2.29
C MET A 114 12.41 16.66 3.49
N ALA A 115 12.37 16.03 4.68
CA ALA A 115 11.86 16.68 5.90
C ALA A 115 12.73 17.85 6.34
N PHE A 116 14.06 17.73 6.25
CA PHE A 116 14.98 18.79 6.73
C PHE A 116 15.22 19.89 5.71
N PHE A 117 15.32 19.57 4.41
CA PHE A 117 15.74 20.54 3.40
C PHE A 117 14.57 21.10 2.58
N PHE A 118 13.63 20.27 2.17
CA PHE A 118 12.56 20.67 1.24
C PHE A 118 11.30 21.13 1.95
N LEU A 119 10.86 20.40 2.97
CA LEU A 119 9.61 20.70 3.67
C LEU A 119 9.58 22.12 4.27
N PRO A 120 10.66 22.63 4.93
CA PRO A 120 10.63 24.00 5.41
C PRO A 120 10.43 25.04 4.29
N ARG A 121 10.98 24.78 3.11
CA ARG A 121 10.79 25.66 1.95
C ARG A 121 9.36 25.65 1.45
N TYR A 122 8.76 24.46 1.35
CA TYR A 122 7.36 24.32 0.94
C TYR A 122 6.41 25.01 1.92
N LEU A 123 6.64 24.85 3.22
CA LEU A 123 5.80 25.47 4.26
C LEU A 123 5.90 27.00 4.22
N ARG A 124 7.10 27.55 4.01
CA ARG A 124 7.29 29.00 3.90
C ARG A 124 6.60 29.57 2.65
N GLY A 125 6.62 28.84 1.56
CA GLY A 125 5.94 29.24 0.31
C GLY A 125 4.46 28.95 0.30
N ALA A 126 3.93 28.28 1.33
CA ALA A 126 2.53 27.86 1.44
C ALA A 126 2.05 27.04 0.24
N PHE A 127 2.96 26.29 -0.40
CA PHE A 127 2.63 25.42 -1.53
C PHE A 127 1.86 24.20 -1.06
N THR A 128 0.76 23.89 -1.75
CA THR A 128 -0.08 22.73 -1.44
C THR A 128 0.28 21.51 -2.29
N THR A 129 0.92 21.73 -3.43
CA THR A 129 1.30 20.64 -4.34
C THR A 129 2.68 20.89 -4.94
N LEU A 130 3.37 19.82 -5.33
CA LEU A 130 4.66 19.93 -6.02
C LEU A 130 4.55 20.68 -7.37
N PRO A 131 3.55 20.43 -8.23
CA PRO A 131 3.41 21.24 -9.45
C PRO A 131 3.22 22.75 -9.19
N GLN A 132 2.58 23.13 -8.08
CA GLN A 132 2.45 24.54 -7.70
C GLN A 132 3.81 25.14 -7.35
N PHE A 133 4.64 24.43 -6.62
CA PHE A 133 6.03 24.85 -6.32
C PHE A 133 6.83 25.01 -7.60
N LEU A 134 6.66 24.11 -8.57
CA LEU A 134 7.36 24.19 -9.86
C LEU A 134 6.90 25.40 -10.68
N ALA A 135 5.60 25.73 -10.63
CA ALA A 135 5.08 26.93 -11.30
C ALA A 135 5.71 28.20 -10.74
N ASP A 136 5.86 28.29 -9.41
CA ASP A 136 6.45 29.45 -8.75
C ASP A 136 7.95 29.60 -9.07
N ARG A 137 8.63 28.46 -9.27
CA ARG A 137 10.07 28.45 -9.53
C ARG A 137 10.40 28.66 -11.01
N PHE A 138 9.58 28.20 -11.91
CA PHE A 138 9.80 28.19 -13.37
C PHE A 138 8.66 28.93 -14.08
N ASP A 139 7.64 28.20 -14.51
CA ASP A 139 6.48 28.78 -15.21
C ASP A 139 5.27 27.83 -15.17
N ASP A 140 4.13 28.30 -15.69
CA ASP A 140 2.89 27.54 -15.75
C ASP A 140 2.95 26.37 -16.73
N ASP A 141 3.79 26.42 -17.75
CA ASP A 141 3.95 25.29 -18.68
C ASP A 141 4.63 24.12 -17.99
N VAL A 142 5.67 24.38 -17.18
CA VAL A 142 6.31 23.34 -16.36
C VAL A 142 5.29 22.72 -15.40
N ARG A 143 4.41 23.52 -14.79
CA ARG A 143 3.33 23.04 -13.95
C ARG A 143 2.41 22.07 -14.70
N ARG A 144 1.94 22.47 -15.90
CA ARG A 144 1.02 21.66 -16.71
C ARG A 144 1.67 20.33 -17.10
N ILE A 145 2.90 20.37 -17.59
CA ILE A 145 3.65 19.16 -17.97
C ILE A 145 3.82 18.25 -16.76
N SER A 146 4.19 18.79 -15.61
CA SER A 146 4.37 18.02 -14.37
C SER A 146 3.09 17.33 -13.93
N VAL A 147 1.95 18.05 -13.99
CA VAL A 147 0.63 17.46 -13.64
C VAL A 147 0.32 16.29 -14.58
N VAL A 148 0.51 16.47 -15.90
CA VAL A 148 0.25 15.40 -16.88
C VAL A 148 1.15 14.18 -16.59
N LEU A 149 2.46 14.41 -16.35
CA LEU A 149 3.39 13.33 -16.07
C LEU A 149 3.02 12.58 -14.79
N PHE A 150 2.62 13.28 -13.72
CA PHE A 150 2.18 12.63 -12.48
C PHE A 150 0.88 11.85 -12.69
N LEU A 151 -0.09 12.41 -13.44
CA LEU A 151 -1.35 11.70 -13.72
C LEU A 151 -1.10 10.42 -14.52
N LEU A 152 -0.24 10.48 -15.53
CA LEU A 152 0.12 9.29 -16.32
C LEU A 152 0.91 8.28 -15.47
N GLY A 153 1.89 8.74 -14.70
CA GLY A 153 2.70 7.86 -13.84
C GLY A 153 1.85 7.15 -12.79
N TYR A 154 1.06 7.89 -12.04
CA TYR A 154 0.20 7.30 -11.02
C TYR A 154 -0.94 6.48 -11.62
N GLY A 155 -1.58 6.99 -12.68
CA GLY A 155 -2.75 6.34 -13.27
C GLY A 155 -2.43 5.07 -14.05
N LEU A 156 -1.34 5.07 -14.82
CA LEU A 156 -1.01 3.94 -15.71
C LEU A 156 0.02 2.98 -15.10
N VAL A 157 0.80 3.42 -14.12
CA VAL A 157 1.87 2.57 -13.55
C VAL A 157 1.58 2.23 -12.10
N THR A 158 1.53 3.23 -11.22
CA THR A 158 1.49 2.98 -9.77
C THR A 158 0.18 2.32 -9.34
N ILE A 159 -0.98 2.87 -9.74
CA ILE A 159 -2.29 2.32 -9.30
C ILE A 159 -2.49 0.90 -9.82
N PRO A 160 -2.26 0.58 -11.11
CA PRO A 160 -2.40 -0.81 -11.57
C PRO A 160 -1.43 -1.77 -10.88
N SER A 161 -0.18 -1.37 -10.63
CA SER A 161 0.82 -2.20 -9.95
C SER A 161 0.38 -2.56 -8.52
N VAL A 162 -0.06 -1.56 -7.76
CA VAL A 162 -0.51 -1.76 -6.37
C VAL A 162 -1.79 -2.60 -6.32
N LEU A 163 -2.76 -2.34 -7.22
CA LEU A 163 -4.00 -3.12 -7.31
C LEU A 163 -3.72 -4.57 -7.66
N TYR A 164 -2.84 -4.81 -8.62
CA TYR A 164 -2.44 -6.16 -9.02
C TYR A 164 -1.80 -6.90 -7.84
N SER A 165 -0.80 -6.29 -7.20
CA SER A 165 -0.07 -6.90 -6.07
C SER A 165 -1.01 -7.22 -4.91
N GLY A 166 -1.87 -6.26 -4.53
CA GLY A 166 -2.87 -6.46 -3.49
C GLY A 166 -3.85 -7.57 -3.81
N SER A 167 -4.29 -7.64 -5.09
CA SER A 167 -5.24 -8.66 -5.54
C SER A 167 -4.60 -10.06 -5.53
N VAL A 168 -3.33 -10.18 -5.92
CA VAL A 168 -2.60 -11.45 -5.85
C VAL A 168 -2.49 -11.92 -4.40
N ALA A 169 -2.23 -11.00 -3.46
CA ALA A 169 -2.20 -11.32 -2.03
C ALA A 169 -3.54 -11.89 -1.56
N VAL A 170 -4.62 -11.17 -1.85
CA VAL A 170 -6.00 -11.57 -1.46
C VAL A 170 -6.36 -12.92 -2.09
N LEU A 171 -6.05 -13.10 -3.37
CA LEU A 171 -6.27 -14.37 -4.09
C LEU A 171 -5.62 -15.56 -3.39
N LYS A 172 -4.37 -15.37 -2.93
CA LYS A 172 -3.61 -16.44 -2.28
C LYS A 172 -4.05 -16.68 -0.84
N ILE A 173 -4.35 -15.62 -0.09
CA ILE A 173 -4.75 -15.73 1.32
C ILE A 173 -6.13 -16.40 1.43
N PHE A 174 -7.08 -16.00 0.58
CA PHE A 174 -8.47 -16.46 0.67
C PHE A 174 -8.84 -17.54 -0.33
N ASP A 175 -7.89 -17.97 -1.16
CA ASP A 175 -8.12 -18.94 -2.25
C ASP A 175 -9.40 -18.62 -3.04
N VAL A 176 -9.47 -17.42 -3.55
CA VAL A 176 -10.65 -16.89 -4.25
C VAL A 176 -11.07 -17.79 -5.42
N PRO A 177 -10.14 -18.38 -6.22
CA PRO A 177 -10.54 -19.33 -7.27
C PRO A 177 -11.32 -20.53 -6.74
N MET A 178 -10.93 -21.07 -5.59
CA MET A 178 -11.64 -22.19 -4.97
C MET A 178 -13.03 -21.76 -4.49
N LEU A 179 -13.13 -20.56 -3.89
CA LEU A 179 -14.41 -20.04 -3.38
C LEU A 179 -15.40 -19.73 -4.49
N THR A 180 -14.93 -19.19 -5.62
CA THR A 180 -15.80 -18.76 -6.72
C THR A 180 -16.04 -19.86 -7.77
N GLY A 181 -15.15 -20.83 -7.86
CA GLY A 181 -15.15 -21.82 -8.93
C GLY A 181 -14.71 -21.24 -10.28
N TRP A 182 -14.15 -20.05 -10.28
CA TRP A 182 -13.73 -19.35 -11.53
C TRP A 182 -12.27 -19.65 -11.85
N SER A 183 -11.90 -19.38 -13.10
CA SER A 183 -10.49 -19.44 -13.49
C SER A 183 -9.66 -18.41 -12.70
N TYR A 184 -8.36 -18.65 -12.61
CA TYR A 184 -7.43 -17.73 -11.93
C TYR A 184 -7.58 -16.29 -12.44
N VAL A 185 -7.67 -16.13 -13.77
CA VAL A 185 -7.79 -14.80 -14.40
C VAL A 185 -9.12 -14.14 -14.04
N GLY A 186 -10.21 -14.91 -14.03
CA GLY A 186 -11.54 -14.40 -13.63
C GLY A 186 -11.56 -13.94 -12.19
N SER A 187 -11.00 -14.76 -11.28
CA SER A 187 -10.89 -14.44 -9.85
C SER A 187 -10.02 -13.21 -9.62
N LEU A 188 -8.93 -13.08 -10.40
CA LEU A 188 -8.04 -11.90 -10.31
C LEU A 188 -8.79 -10.62 -10.70
N TRP A 189 -9.48 -10.62 -11.84
CA TRP A 189 -10.24 -9.44 -12.26
C TRP A 189 -11.36 -9.09 -11.28
N PHE A 190 -12.04 -10.09 -10.73
CA PHE A 190 -13.06 -9.89 -9.71
C PHE A 190 -12.45 -9.21 -8.48
N THR A 191 -11.32 -9.74 -7.98
CA THR A 191 -10.65 -9.19 -6.79
C THR A 191 -10.14 -7.76 -7.03
N VAL A 192 -9.53 -7.49 -8.19
CA VAL A 192 -9.11 -6.14 -8.58
C VAL A 192 -10.30 -5.19 -8.56
N THR A 193 -11.44 -5.61 -9.13
CA THR A 193 -12.64 -4.77 -9.19
C THR A 193 -13.19 -4.47 -7.79
N VAL A 194 -13.28 -5.49 -6.93
CA VAL A 194 -13.76 -5.31 -5.55
C VAL A 194 -12.86 -4.34 -4.78
N ILE A 195 -11.53 -4.56 -4.83
CA ILE A 195 -10.57 -3.69 -4.13
C ILE A 195 -10.66 -2.25 -4.66
N THR A 196 -10.76 -2.09 -5.99
CA THR A 196 -10.86 -0.76 -6.62
C THR A 196 -12.13 -0.04 -6.18
N VAL A 197 -13.28 -0.73 -6.22
CA VAL A 197 -14.57 -0.11 -5.83
C VAL A 197 -14.54 0.28 -4.36
N VAL A 198 -14.14 -0.65 -3.47
CA VAL A 198 -14.12 -0.38 -2.02
C VAL A 198 -13.14 0.76 -1.69
N GLY A 199 -11.94 0.70 -2.26
CA GLY A 199 -10.91 1.72 -2.03
C GLY A 199 -11.33 3.09 -2.56
N SER A 200 -11.94 3.13 -3.75
CA SER A 200 -12.42 4.38 -4.35
C SER A 200 -13.55 4.99 -3.54
N LEU A 201 -14.52 4.18 -3.13
CA LEU A 201 -15.62 4.65 -2.28
C LEU A 201 -15.08 5.23 -0.97
N TYR A 202 -14.15 4.52 -0.34
CA TYR A 202 -13.55 4.96 0.91
C TYR A 202 -12.82 6.31 0.73
N ALA A 203 -11.99 6.44 -0.30
CA ALA A 203 -11.23 7.65 -0.58
C ALA A 203 -12.14 8.85 -0.94
N VAL A 204 -13.13 8.60 -1.81
CA VAL A 204 -14.05 9.66 -2.29
C VAL A 204 -14.96 10.16 -1.15
N LEU A 205 -15.47 9.25 -0.34
CA LEU A 205 -16.39 9.63 0.74
C LEU A 205 -15.67 10.24 1.95
N GLY A 206 -14.42 9.83 2.22
CA GLY A 206 -13.70 10.22 3.43
C GLY A 206 -12.72 11.38 3.30
N GLY A 207 -12.24 11.64 2.11
CA GLY A 207 -11.21 12.65 1.88
C GLY A 207 -9.87 12.33 2.55
N LEU A 208 -8.94 13.26 2.48
CA LEU A 208 -7.55 13.06 2.96
C LEU A 208 -7.47 12.74 4.46
N LYS A 209 -8.31 13.40 5.27
CA LYS A 209 -8.26 13.20 6.73
C LYS A 209 -8.68 11.78 7.13
N ALA A 210 -9.73 11.24 6.51
CA ALA A 210 -10.17 9.87 6.79
C ALA A 210 -9.11 8.84 6.38
N VAL A 211 -8.48 9.05 5.22
CA VAL A 211 -7.39 8.21 4.75
C VAL A 211 -6.23 8.25 5.76
N ALA A 212 -5.79 9.44 6.20
CA ALA A 212 -4.68 9.59 7.15
C ALA A 212 -4.96 8.94 8.51
N VAL A 213 -6.20 9.04 9.01
CA VAL A 213 -6.61 8.39 10.28
C VAL A 213 -6.59 6.87 10.11
N SER A 214 -7.16 6.36 9.03
CA SER A 214 -7.17 4.93 8.72
C SER A 214 -5.74 4.39 8.58
N ASP A 215 -4.89 5.10 7.83
CA ASP A 215 -3.48 4.73 7.63
C ASP A 215 -2.75 4.61 8.97
N THR A 216 -2.99 5.55 9.88
CA THR A 216 -2.34 5.53 11.19
C THR A 216 -2.72 4.26 11.97
N LEU A 217 -4.00 3.89 11.97
CA LEU A 217 -4.46 2.67 12.65
C LEU A 217 -3.87 1.41 12.01
N ASN A 218 -3.92 1.34 10.68
CA ASN A 218 -3.34 0.23 9.92
C ASN A 218 -1.82 0.18 10.09
N GLY A 219 -1.15 1.34 10.16
CA GLY A 219 0.29 1.45 10.38
C GLY A 219 0.74 0.90 11.71
N VAL A 220 -0.04 1.15 12.77
CA VAL A 220 0.23 0.56 14.09
C VAL A 220 0.13 -0.97 14.01
N GLY A 221 -0.92 -1.49 13.36
CA GLY A 221 -1.08 -2.93 13.15
C GLY A 221 0.09 -3.52 12.37
N LEU A 222 0.51 -2.83 11.30
CA LEU A 222 1.63 -3.26 10.46
C LEU A 222 2.95 -3.29 11.23
N LEU A 223 3.20 -2.30 12.09
CA LEU A 223 4.40 -2.29 12.94
C LEU A 223 4.41 -3.48 13.92
N VAL A 224 3.27 -3.78 14.53
CA VAL A 224 3.15 -4.92 15.45
C VAL A 224 3.44 -6.22 14.71
N ILE A 225 2.82 -6.43 13.55
CA ILE A 225 3.02 -7.64 12.73
C ILE A 225 4.45 -7.70 12.19
N GLY A 226 4.98 -6.56 11.73
CA GLY A 226 6.34 -6.47 11.19
C GLY A 226 7.43 -6.80 12.20
N ILE A 227 7.15 -6.63 13.49
CA ILE A 227 8.06 -7.07 14.56
C ILE A 227 7.76 -8.52 14.95
N ALA A 228 6.48 -8.86 15.09
CA ALA A 228 6.07 -10.19 15.58
C ALA A 228 6.49 -11.31 14.62
N VAL A 229 6.34 -11.12 13.30
CA VAL A 229 6.62 -12.18 12.32
C VAL A 229 8.11 -12.58 12.33
N PRO A 230 9.10 -11.65 12.24
CA PRO A 230 10.50 -12.04 12.35
C PRO A 230 10.87 -12.68 13.70
N VAL A 231 10.31 -12.15 14.81
CA VAL A 231 10.60 -12.69 16.15
C VAL A 231 10.10 -14.14 16.24
N LEU A 232 8.86 -14.40 15.81
CA LEU A 232 8.29 -15.75 15.81
C LEU A 232 9.05 -16.67 14.83
N GLY A 233 9.42 -16.16 13.66
CA GLY A 233 10.21 -16.92 12.68
C GLY A 233 11.56 -17.35 13.22
N LEU A 234 12.24 -16.49 13.97
CA LEU A 234 13.52 -16.81 14.60
C LEU A 234 13.37 -17.87 15.70
N GLN A 235 12.21 -17.97 16.34
CA GLN A 235 11.94 -18.99 17.35
C GLN A 235 11.63 -20.37 16.72
N LEU A 236 11.26 -20.39 15.48
CA LEU A 236 11.01 -21.63 14.76
C LEU A 236 12.22 -22.21 14.06
N UNK A 237 12.81 -21.39 14.01
CA UNK A 237 13.95 -21.66 13.37
C UNK A 237 14.94 -22.29 14.12
#